data_e5a2e7e9d69e2120f9640a0c3fdf35f4
#
_entry.id   e5a2e7e9d69e2120f9640a0c3fdf35f4
#
_cell.length_a   1.000
_cell.length_b   1.000
_cell.length_c   1.000
_cell.angle_alpha   90.00
_cell.angle_beta   90.00
_cell.angle_gamma   90.00
#
_symmetry.space_group_name_H-M   'P 1'
#
loop_
_entity.id
_entity.type
_entity.pdbx_description
1 polymer ?
#
loop_
_entity_poly.entity_id
_entity_poly.type
_entity_poly.pdbx_seq_one_letter_code
_entity_poly.pdbx_strand_id
1 'polypeptide(L)'
;MNFRLNKFALIASLILGFSAKAIPTPEAVEPAFDEDDNPTYIIKYGKGDRLKEDGTPLNLIQIRCQDKAVDMVSDEELEKCREDESLVEMQYGWMDFATYKGWRAYHAECHVCHGPDAMGSTYAPSLMVSLQEGLSYDDFFNVIMNGRGENEGAQKGNVMPAFGANTNVAPHVEDMYRYVKARAEGKIRRGVRLPKLPKFKEVD
;
A
#
# COMPACT_ATOMS: atom_id res chain seq x y z
N MET A 1 -26.41 -51.87 49.71
CA MET A 1 -26.41 -51.34 48.34
C MET A 1 -26.13 -49.82 48.45
N ASN A 2 -24.83 -49.43 48.41
CA ASN A 2 -24.45 -48.04 48.67
C ASN A 2 -24.14 -47.36 47.33
N PHE A 3 -25.05 -46.45 46.94
CA PHE A 3 -24.80 -45.54 45.78
C PHE A 3 -23.87 -44.40 46.21
N ARG A 4 -22.63 -44.40 45.66
CA ARG A 4 -21.73 -43.27 45.77
C ARG A 4 -22.12 -42.21 44.75
N LEU A 5 -22.61 -41.06 45.21
CA LEU A 5 -22.75 -39.86 44.40
C LEU A 5 -21.37 -39.35 43.99
N ASN A 6 -21.11 -39.38 42.70
CA ASN A 6 -19.93 -38.75 42.08
C ASN A 6 -20.17 -37.24 41.98
N LYS A 7 -19.40 -36.46 42.71
CA LYS A 7 -19.38 -35.01 42.60
C LYS A 7 -18.64 -34.64 41.34
N PHE A 8 -19.36 -34.38 40.26
CA PHE A 8 -18.78 -33.66 39.13
C PHE A 8 -18.56 -32.20 39.54
N ALA A 9 -17.34 -31.84 39.79
CA ALA A 9 -16.94 -30.45 39.93
C ALA A 9 -17.11 -29.76 38.56
N LEU A 10 -18.07 -28.84 38.47
CA LEU A 10 -18.16 -27.88 37.38
C LEU A 10 -16.94 -26.96 37.47
N ILE A 11 -15.93 -27.19 36.64
CA ILE A 11 -14.90 -26.21 36.35
C ILE A 11 -15.58 -25.22 35.38
N ALA A 12 -16.09 -24.14 35.94
CA ALA A 12 -16.48 -22.97 35.14
C ALA A 12 -15.16 -22.37 34.60
N SER A 13 -14.85 -22.69 33.35
CA SER A 13 -13.80 -22.01 32.59
C SER A 13 -14.18 -20.55 32.48
N LEU A 14 -13.53 -19.74 33.28
CA LEU A 14 -13.56 -18.28 33.16
C LEU A 14 -12.81 -17.96 31.86
N ILE A 15 -13.54 -17.97 30.74
CA ILE A 15 -13.04 -17.38 29.50
C ILE A 15 -13.01 -15.87 29.77
N LEU A 16 -11.85 -15.38 30.21
CA LEU A 16 -11.53 -13.98 30.15
C LEU A 16 -11.55 -13.62 28.66
N GLY A 17 -12.69 -13.14 28.20
CA GLY A 17 -12.83 -12.56 26.88
C GLY A 17 -11.95 -11.32 26.83
N PHE A 18 -10.74 -11.48 26.26
CA PHE A 18 -10.01 -10.33 25.76
C PHE A 18 -10.87 -9.75 24.65
N SER A 19 -11.67 -8.75 24.99
CA SER A 19 -12.36 -7.92 24.01
C SER A 19 -11.28 -7.12 23.30
N ALA A 20 -10.81 -7.66 22.17
CA ALA A 20 -9.92 -6.91 21.27
C ALA A 20 -10.64 -5.60 20.92
N LYS A 21 -10.12 -4.49 21.44
CA LYS A 21 -10.73 -3.19 21.23
C LYS A 21 -10.53 -2.83 19.77
N ALA A 22 -11.60 -2.90 18.98
CA ALA A 22 -11.57 -2.58 17.57
C ALA A 22 -11.02 -1.16 17.35
N ILE A 23 -10.16 -0.99 16.35
CA ILE A 23 -9.63 0.32 15.96
C ILE A 23 -10.72 1.00 15.12
N PRO A 24 -11.22 2.19 15.52
CA PRO A 24 -12.23 2.89 14.74
C PRO A 24 -11.70 3.15 13.33
N THR A 25 -12.54 2.92 12.31
CA THR A 25 -12.20 3.25 10.93
C THR A 25 -12.02 4.77 10.83
N PRO A 26 -10.86 5.27 10.39
CA PRO A 26 -10.66 6.70 10.23
C PRO A 26 -11.66 7.30 9.26
N GLU A 27 -11.98 8.58 9.48
CA GLU A 27 -12.83 9.35 8.57
C GLU A 27 -12.22 9.43 7.17
N ALA A 28 -13.08 9.70 6.18
CA ALA A 28 -12.65 10.00 4.82
C ALA A 28 -11.74 11.22 4.82
N VAL A 29 -10.74 11.21 3.94
CA VAL A 29 -9.80 12.32 3.79
C VAL A 29 -9.82 12.82 2.34
N GLU A 30 -9.63 14.12 2.16
CA GLU A 30 -9.43 14.71 0.85
C GLU A 30 -8.15 14.18 0.19
N PRO A 31 -8.10 14.14 -1.15
CA PRO A 31 -6.86 13.88 -1.86
C PRO A 31 -5.79 14.92 -1.45
N ALA A 32 -4.58 14.45 -1.16
CA ALA A 32 -3.51 15.33 -0.72
C ALA A 32 -2.60 15.77 -1.88
N PHE A 33 -1.95 16.92 -1.67
CA PHE A 33 -0.88 17.46 -2.51
C PHE A 33 0.31 17.80 -1.61
N ASP A 34 1.49 17.75 -2.15
CA ASP A 34 2.72 18.14 -1.45
C ASP A 34 2.97 19.67 -1.57
N GLU A 35 4.12 20.13 -1.05
CA GLU A 35 4.48 21.55 -1.04
C GLU A 35 4.67 22.15 -2.43
N ASP A 36 4.92 21.31 -3.43
CA ASP A 36 5.09 21.69 -4.84
C ASP A 36 3.81 21.49 -5.66
N ASP A 37 2.66 21.28 -4.99
CA ASP A 37 1.33 21.03 -5.59
C ASP A 37 1.26 19.71 -6.40
N ASN A 38 2.19 18.77 -6.17
CA ASN A 38 2.12 17.46 -6.78
C ASN A 38 1.21 16.52 -6.00
N PRO A 39 0.47 15.63 -6.69
CA PRO A 39 -0.36 14.64 -6.03
C PRO A 39 0.45 13.79 -5.06
N THR A 40 -0.04 13.66 -3.82
CA THR A 40 0.60 12.80 -2.81
C THR A 40 -0.42 11.91 -2.11
N TYR A 41 0.06 10.95 -1.33
CA TYR A 41 -0.76 9.95 -0.66
C TYR A 41 -0.97 10.29 0.82
N ILE A 42 -2.05 9.76 1.41
CA ILE A 42 -2.26 9.74 2.85
C ILE A 42 -2.38 8.29 3.32
N ILE A 43 -1.55 7.92 4.31
CA ILE A 43 -1.63 6.64 4.98
C ILE A 43 -1.93 6.89 6.46
N LYS A 44 -3.04 6.31 6.93
CA LYS A 44 -3.42 6.31 8.35
C LYS A 44 -3.02 4.97 8.95
N TYR A 45 -2.10 4.99 9.89
CA TYR A 45 -1.69 3.79 10.61
C TYR A 45 -2.63 3.53 11.79
N GLY A 46 -3.04 2.27 11.94
CA GLY A 46 -3.74 1.80 13.11
C GLY A 46 -2.77 1.48 14.25
N LYS A 47 -3.20 1.73 15.50
CA LYS A 47 -2.48 1.31 16.71
C LYS A 47 -3.33 0.30 17.45
N GLY A 48 -2.70 -0.71 18.04
CA GLY A 48 -3.39 -1.72 18.86
C GLY A 48 -3.68 -3.00 18.10
N ASP A 49 -4.76 -3.69 18.48
CA ASP A 49 -5.15 -4.95 17.87
C ASP A 49 -5.46 -4.78 16.38
N ARG A 50 -5.12 -5.76 15.59
CA ARG A 50 -5.14 -5.77 14.13
C ARG A 50 -6.56 -5.84 13.53
N LEU A 51 -7.54 -5.23 14.20
CA LEU A 51 -8.95 -5.27 13.83
C LEU A 51 -9.53 -3.87 13.71
N LYS A 52 -10.46 -3.68 12.78
CA LYS A 52 -11.34 -2.52 12.72
C LYS A 52 -12.43 -2.63 13.78
N GLU A 53 -13.20 -1.53 13.95
CA GLU A 53 -14.33 -1.48 14.88
C GLU A 53 -15.39 -2.56 14.61
N ASP A 54 -15.61 -2.92 13.34
CA ASP A 54 -16.51 -3.98 12.90
C ASP A 54 -15.92 -5.39 13.01
N GLY A 55 -14.74 -5.55 13.61
CA GLY A 55 -14.04 -6.82 13.74
C GLY A 55 -13.31 -7.28 12.49
N THR A 56 -13.34 -6.52 11.39
CA THR A 56 -12.60 -6.84 10.16
C THR A 56 -11.10 -6.70 10.39
N PRO A 57 -10.27 -7.68 9.98
CA PRO A 57 -8.83 -7.55 10.08
C PRO A 57 -8.27 -6.34 9.32
N LEU A 58 -7.33 -5.62 9.95
CA LEU A 58 -6.50 -4.64 9.28
C LEU A 58 -5.45 -5.35 8.44
N ASN A 59 -5.28 -4.91 7.20
CA ASN A 59 -4.20 -5.42 6.39
C ASN A 59 -2.86 -4.80 6.83
N LEU A 60 -1.83 -5.61 6.80
CA LEU A 60 -0.46 -5.16 6.96
C LEU A 60 -0.08 -4.28 5.76
N ILE A 61 0.17 -3.00 6.00
CA ILE A 61 0.56 -2.05 4.96
C ILE A 61 2.05 -2.13 4.70
N GLN A 62 2.85 -2.21 5.76
CA GLN A 62 4.29 -2.17 5.70
C GLN A 62 4.91 -3.05 6.77
N ILE A 63 6.07 -3.63 6.47
CA ILE A 63 7.01 -4.17 7.46
C ILE A 63 8.24 -3.25 7.40
N ARG A 64 8.70 -2.82 8.55
CA ARG A 64 9.90 -2.00 8.70
C ARG A 64 10.97 -2.79 9.42
N CYS A 65 12.20 -2.55 9.02
CA CYS A 65 13.39 -2.95 9.75
C CYS A 65 14.03 -1.65 10.26
N GLN A 66 14.01 -1.46 11.57
CA GLN A 66 14.35 -0.18 12.19
C GLN A 66 13.44 0.94 11.66
N ASP A 67 14.00 1.88 10.89
CA ASP A 67 13.30 3.05 10.33
C ASP A 67 12.98 2.94 8.84
N LYS A 68 13.38 1.84 8.18
CA LYS A 68 13.22 1.63 6.75
C LYS A 68 12.20 0.53 6.45
N ALA A 69 11.50 0.65 5.32
CA ALA A 69 10.67 -0.43 4.81
C ALA A 69 11.53 -1.65 4.43
N VAL A 70 11.06 -2.85 4.74
CA VAL A 70 11.85 -4.08 4.57
C VAL A 70 12.24 -4.38 3.12
N ASP A 71 11.50 -3.88 2.15
CA ASP A 71 11.80 -3.98 0.73
C ASP A 71 12.74 -2.86 0.20
N MET A 72 13.26 -2.03 1.10
CA MET A 72 14.19 -0.92 0.83
C MET A 72 15.47 -1.00 1.67
N VAL A 73 15.66 -2.06 2.46
CA VAL A 73 16.88 -2.26 3.25
C VAL A 73 17.86 -3.15 2.49
N SER A 74 19.14 -3.01 2.79
CA SER A 74 20.17 -3.92 2.30
C SER A 74 20.06 -5.32 2.91
N ASP A 75 20.68 -6.31 2.27
CA ASP A 75 20.71 -7.69 2.81
C ASP A 75 21.34 -7.75 4.20
N GLU A 76 22.36 -6.91 4.48
CA GLU A 76 22.99 -6.84 5.79
C GLU A 76 22.04 -6.28 6.87
N GLU A 77 21.30 -5.22 6.56
CA GLU A 77 20.29 -4.65 7.48
C GLU A 77 19.15 -5.64 7.71
N LEU A 78 18.73 -6.35 6.67
CA LEU A 78 17.68 -7.35 6.77
C LEU A 78 18.09 -8.52 7.68
N GLU A 79 19.37 -8.96 7.60
CA GLU A 79 19.87 -10.03 8.47
C GLU A 79 19.88 -9.60 9.94
N LYS A 80 20.28 -8.37 10.25
CA LYS A 80 20.17 -7.83 11.61
C LYS A 80 18.75 -7.87 12.17
N CYS A 81 17.75 -7.58 11.33
CA CYS A 81 16.35 -7.66 11.74
C CYS A 81 15.82 -9.09 11.87
N ARG A 82 16.43 -10.07 11.21
CA ARG A 82 16.14 -11.50 11.41
C ARG A 82 16.71 -12.01 12.72
N GLU A 83 17.87 -11.52 13.13
CA GLU A 83 18.53 -11.87 14.39
C GLU A 83 17.86 -11.21 15.59
N ASP A 84 17.32 -10.00 15.42
CA ASP A 84 16.66 -9.25 16.48
C ASP A 84 15.26 -8.77 16.04
N GLU A 85 14.24 -9.55 16.41
CA GLU A 85 12.84 -9.25 16.12
C GLU A 85 12.35 -7.92 16.72
N SER A 86 13.02 -7.38 17.73
CA SER A 86 12.66 -6.09 18.34
C SER A 86 12.87 -4.91 17.38
N LEU A 87 13.69 -5.10 16.35
CA LEU A 87 13.93 -4.13 15.27
C LEU A 87 12.86 -4.14 14.18
N VAL A 88 11.93 -5.10 14.25
CA VAL A 88 10.87 -5.25 13.23
C VAL A 88 9.58 -4.60 13.69
N GLU A 89 9.10 -3.64 12.91
CA GLU A 89 7.79 -3.02 13.12
C GLU A 89 6.83 -3.42 12.01
N MET A 90 5.63 -3.90 12.40
CA MET A 90 4.55 -4.19 11.48
C MET A 90 3.51 -3.08 11.54
N GLN A 91 3.38 -2.33 10.44
CA GLN A 91 2.42 -1.24 10.36
C GLN A 91 1.15 -1.69 9.64
N TYR A 92 0.03 -1.56 10.33
CA TYR A 92 -1.31 -1.84 9.84
C TYR A 92 -2.07 -0.53 9.65
N GLY A 93 -3.03 -0.48 8.75
CA GLY A 93 -3.80 0.75 8.60
C GLY A 93 -4.58 0.83 7.30
N TRP A 94 -4.78 2.06 6.86
CA TRP A 94 -5.58 2.42 5.69
C TRP A 94 -4.84 3.41 4.81
N MET A 95 -5.14 3.37 3.53
CA MET A 95 -4.75 4.45 2.61
C MET A 95 -5.95 5.27 2.19
N ASP A 96 -5.71 6.49 1.78
CA ASP A 96 -6.73 7.34 1.21
C ASP A 96 -7.36 6.72 -0.06
N PHE A 97 -8.56 7.21 -0.40
CA PHE A 97 -9.33 6.62 -1.49
C PHE A 97 -8.72 6.91 -2.87
N ALA A 98 -8.06 8.05 -3.05
CA ALA A 98 -7.39 8.41 -4.32
C ALA A 98 -6.20 7.46 -4.58
N THR A 99 -5.33 7.29 -3.59
CA THR A 99 -4.21 6.33 -3.67
C THR A 99 -4.70 4.89 -3.93
N TYR A 100 -5.81 4.48 -3.30
CA TYR A 100 -6.42 3.17 -3.58
C TYR A 100 -6.95 3.06 -5.02
N LYS A 101 -7.57 4.11 -5.57
CA LYS A 101 -7.95 4.13 -7.00
C LYS A 101 -6.73 3.98 -7.90
N GLY A 102 -5.64 4.67 -7.55
CA GLY A 102 -4.37 4.57 -8.27
C GLY A 102 -3.80 3.16 -8.26
N TRP A 103 -3.80 2.48 -7.11
CA TRP A 103 -3.44 1.07 -7.03
C TRP A 103 -4.27 0.21 -7.98
N ARG A 104 -5.60 0.41 -8.01
CA ARG A 104 -6.48 -0.36 -8.90
C ARG A 104 -6.21 -0.09 -10.37
N ALA A 105 -6.09 1.18 -10.76
CA ALA A 105 -5.84 1.58 -12.15
C ALA A 105 -4.47 1.07 -12.62
N TYR A 106 -3.44 1.18 -11.78
CA TYR A 106 -2.12 0.64 -12.07
C TYR A 106 -2.15 -0.87 -12.35
N HIS A 107 -2.79 -1.64 -11.48
CA HIS A 107 -2.87 -3.10 -11.63
C HIS A 107 -3.81 -3.56 -12.75
N ALA A 108 -4.71 -2.70 -13.21
CA ALA A 108 -5.55 -3.00 -14.37
C ALA A 108 -4.83 -2.77 -15.70
N GLU A 109 -4.00 -1.71 -15.80
CA GLU A 109 -3.54 -1.21 -17.10
C GLU A 109 -2.00 -1.19 -17.23
N CYS A 110 -1.26 -0.92 -16.15
CA CYS A 110 0.18 -0.62 -16.21
C CYS A 110 1.06 -1.83 -15.82
N HIS A 111 0.58 -2.68 -14.91
CA HIS A 111 1.40 -3.75 -14.32
C HIS A 111 1.87 -4.78 -15.34
N VAL A 112 1.16 -4.94 -16.44
CA VAL A 112 1.49 -5.87 -17.53
C VAL A 112 2.90 -5.61 -18.10
N CYS A 113 3.29 -4.33 -18.20
CA CYS A 113 4.60 -3.92 -18.66
C CYS A 113 5.54 -3.54 -17.51
N HIS A 114 5.07 -2.72 -16.55
CA HIS A 114 5.88 -2.20 -15.44
C HIS A 114 5.98 -3.16 -14.24
N GLY A 115 5.48 -4.37 -14.38
CA GLY A 115 5.51 -5.40 -13.34
C GLY A 115 4.53 -5.16 -12.19
N PRO A 116 4.27 -6.17 -11.36
CA PRO A 116 3.46 -6.00 -10.17
C PRO A 116 4.13 -5.00 -9.22
N ASP A 117 3.29 -4.21 -8.55
CA ASP A 117 3.74 -3.25 -7.54
C ASP A 117 4.79 -2.22 -8.03
N ALA A 118 4.80 -1.89 -9.32
CA ALA A 118 5.68 -0.91 -9.95
C ALA A 118 7.18 -1.28 -9.93
N MET A 119 7.50 -2.56 -9.77
CA MET A 119 8.87 -3.06 -9.64
C MET A 119 9.65 -3.14 -10.96
N GLY A 120 8.96 -2.93 -12.10
CA GLY A 120 9.55 -3.11 -13.42
C GLY A 120 9.48 -4.56 -13.91
N SER A 121 9.86 -4.74 -15.17
CA SER A 121 9.97 -6.04 -15.85
C SER A 121 11.04 -5.98 -16.94
N THR A 122 11.12 -7.03 -17.75
CA THR A 122 11.98 -7.03 -18.95
C THR A 122 11.48 -6.06 -20.04
N TYR A 123 10.22 -5.63 -19.97
CA TYR A 123 9.58 -4.77 -20.98
C TYR A 123 9.61 -3.28 -20.61
N ALA A 124 9.55 -2.96 -19.32
CA ALA A 124 9.48 -1.58 -18.86
C ALA A 124 10.21 -1.39 -17.53
N PRO A 125 10.77 -0.19 -17.27
CA PRO A 125 11.53 0.09 -16.07
C PRO A 125 10.66 0.02 -14.80
N SER A 126 11.33 -0.11 -13.66
CA SER A 126 10.71 0.09 -12.35
C SER A 126 10.32 1.55 -12.18
N LEU A 127 9.04 1.80 -11.98
CA LEU A 127 8.56 3.17 -11.71
C LEU A 127 8.96 3.62 -10.30
N MET A 128 9.17 2.69 -9.37
CA MET A 128 9.70 3.01 -8.04
C MET A 128 11.10 3.61 -8.16
N VAL A 129 11.99 2.96 -8.90
CA VAL A 129 13.35 3.44 -9.13
C VAL A 129 13.33 4.78 -9.89
N SER A 130 12.50 4.88 -10.92
CA SER A 130 12.39 6.12 -11.69
C SER A 130 11.98 7.33 -10.82
N LEU A 131 11.03 7.14 -9.87
CA LEU A 131 10.66 8.21 -8.94
C LEU A 131 11.80 8.52 -7.94
N GLN A 132 12.51 7.51 -7.45
CA GLN A 132 13.66 7.70 -6.56
C GLN A 132 14.82 8.42 -7.27
N GLU A 133 14.96 8.26 -8.58
CA GLU A 133 15.93 8.93 -9.43
C GLU A 133 15.47 10.32 -9.93
N GLY A 134 14.29 10.78 -9.50
CA GLY A 134 13.82 12.14 -9.74
C GLY A 134 12.81 12.31 -10.86
N LEU A 135 12.10 11.24 -11.26
CA LEU A 135 10.97 11.39 -12.20
C LEU A 135 9.91 12.30 -11.58
N SER A 136 9.70 13.49 -12.16
CA SER A 136 8.70 14.44 -11.72
C SER A 136 7.26 13.97 -12.01
N TYR A 137 6.27 14.60 -11.35
CA TYR A 137 4.87 14.35 -11.68
C TYR A 137 4.52 14.75 -13.11
N ASP A 138 5.05 15.90 -13.57
CA ASP A 138 4.80 16.39 -14.92
C ASP A 138 5.35 15.42 -15.98
N ASP A 139 6.57 14.90 -15.77
CA ASP A 139 7.15 13.91 -16.68
C ASP A 139 6.37 12.59 -16.65
N PHE A 140 5.98 12.14 -15.46
CA PHE A 140 5.13 10.95 -15.31
C PHE A 140 3.80 11.12 -16.06
N PHE A 141 3.13 12.26 -15.88
CA PHE A 141 1.89 12.59 -16.56
C PHE A 141 2.09 12.64 -18.08
N ASN A 142 3.09 13.39 -18.53
CA ASN A 142 3.36 13.58 -19.95
C ASN A 142 3.68 12.27 -20.68
N VAL A 143 4.47 11.40 -20.05
CA VAL A 143 4.81 10.08 -20.62
C VAL A 143 3.56 9.18 -20.72
N ILE A 144 2.67 9.21 -19.76
CA ILE A 144 1.42 8.43 -19.84
C ILE A 144 0.51 8.98 -20.92
N MET A 145 0.34 10.29 -20.97
CA MET A 145 -0.59 10.92 -21.92
C MET A 145 -0.13 10.80 -23.36
N ASN A 146 1.16 10.97 -23.62
CA ASN A 146 1.74 11.08 -24.97
C ASN A 146 2.51 9.84 -25.40
N GLY A 147 2.81 8.91 -24.50
CA GLY A 147 3.65 7.76 -24.76
C GLY A 147 5.15 8.12 -24.80
N ARG A 148 5.97 7.12 -25.12
CA ARG A 148 7.42 7.27 -25.31
C ARG A 148 7.89 6.33 -26.41
N GLY A 149 8.66 6.85 -27.35
CA GLY A 149 9.19 6.11 -28.50
C GLY A 149 10.36 5.19 -28.15
N GLU A 150 10.75 4.36 -29.12
CA GLU A 150 11.79 3.32 -28.96
C GLU A 150 13.16 3.83 -28.51
N ASN A 151 13.47 5.09 -28.80
CA ASN A 151 14.78 5.69 -28.52
C ASN A 151 14.77 6.68 -27.33
N GLU A 152 13.62 6.85 -26.68
CA GLU A 152 13.40 7.91 -25.68
C GLU A 152 13.41 7.40 -24.23
N GLY A 153 13.55 6.10 -24.02
CA GLY A 153 13.50 5.49 -22.69
C GLY A 153 14.81 4.86 -22.27
N ALA A 154 14.88 4.48 -21.00
CA ALA A 154 16.02 3.76 -20.43
C ALA A 154 16.20 2.36 -21.04
N GLN A 155 15.13 1.75 -21.57
CA GLN A 155 15.13 0.46 -22.26
C GLN A 155 14.91 0.69 -23.74
N LYS A 156 16.01 0.71 -24.48
CA LYS A 156 15.98 0.86 -25.94
C LYS A 156 15.21 -0.29 -26.60
N GLY A 157 14.40 0.05 -27.62
CA GLY A 157 13.59 -0.91 -28.37
C GLY A 157 12.19 -1.15 -27.78
N ASN A 158 11.88 -0.64 -26.61
CA ASN A 158 10.53 -0.73 -26.03
C ASN A 158 9.78 0.61 -26.21
N VAL A 159 8.51 0.49 -26.52
CA VAL A 159 7.60 1.63 -26.70
C VAL A 159 6.59 1.65 -25.55
N MET A 160 6.40 2.82 -24.95
CA MET A 160 5.26 3.06 -24.07
C MET A 160 4.14 3.70 -24.89
N PRO A 161 2.98 3.05 -25.05
CA PRO A 161 1.88 3.63 -25.78
C PRO A 161 1.36 4.93 -25.15
N ALA A 162 0.79 5.81 -25.97
CA ALA A 162 0.05 6.98 -25.48
C ALA A 162 -1.31 6.54 -24.91
N PHE A 163 -1.62 6.95 -23.68
CA PHE A 163 -2.88 6.63 -23.01
C PHE A 163 -3.81 7.86 -22.85
N GLY A 164 -3.47 9.01 -23.42
CA GLY A 164 -4.26 10.22 -23.30
C GLY A 164 -5.71 10.11 -23.76
N ALA A 165 -5.98 9.22 -24.73
CA ALA A 165 -7.34 8.93 -25.19
C ALA A 165 -7.99 7.72 -24.47
N ASN A 166 -7.28 7.04 -23.58
CA ASN A 166 -7.81 5.89 -22.88
C ASN A 166 -8.61 6.33 -21.64
N THR A 167 -9.93 6.10 -21.68
CA THR A 167 -10.87 6.51 -20.62
C THR A 167 -10.68 5.76 -19.29
N ASN A 168 -9.95 4.64 -19.28
CA ASN A 168 -9.61 3.88 -18.08
C ASN A 168 -8.28 4.34 -17.45
N VAL A 169 -7.47 5.09 -18.19
CA VAL A 169 -6.13 5.53 -17.75
C VAL A 169 -6.10 7.02 -17.48
N ALA A 170 -6.43 7.84 -18.49
CA ALA A 170 -6.26 9.29 -18.41
C ALA A 170 -6.90 9.94 -17.17
N PRO A 171 -8.13 9.58 -16.73
CA PRO A 171 -8.74 10.16 -15.54
C PRO A 171 -8.09 9.71 -14.21
N HIS A 172 -7.15 8.76 -14.25
CA HIS A 172 -6.54 8.15 -13.07
C HIS A 172 -5.03 8.34 -12.98
N VAL A 173 -4.44 9.14 -13.86
CA VAL A 173 -2.97 9.36 -13.88
C VAL A 173 -2.49 9.92 -12.55
N GLU A 174 -3.19 10.91 -12.02
CA GLU A 174 -2.90 11.53 -10.73
C GLU A 174 -3.01 10.51 -9.57
N ASP A 175 -4.07 9.71 -9.55
CA ASP A 175 -4.26 8.65 -8.56
C ASP A 175 -3.14 7.59 -8.66
N MET A 176 -2.74 7.21 -9.89
CA MET A 176 -1.65 6.26 -10.12
C MET A 176 -0.31 6.81 -9.64
N TYR A 177 -0.05 8.10 -9.85
CA TYR A 177 1.16 8.74 -9.32
C TYR A 177 1.21 8.64 -7.79
N ARG A 178 0.11 8.93 -7.07
CA ARG A 178 0.01 8.76 -5.61
C ARG A 178 0.40 7.36 -5.17
N TYR A 179 -0.13 6.36 -5.84
CA TYR A 179 0.21 4.95 -5.53
C TYR A 179 1.67 4.64 -5.77
N VAL A 180 2.22 5.00 -6.94
CA VAL A 180 3.62 4.71 -7.29
C VAL A 180 4.57 5.47 -6.36
N LYS A 181 4.24 6.72 -6.00
CA LYS A 181 4.99 7.52 -5.01
C LYS A 181 5.01 6.84 -3.64
N ALA A 182 3.86 6.40 -3.15
CA ALA A 182 3.77 5.66 -1.89
C ALA A 182 4.59 4.35 -1.90
N ARG A 183 4.67 3.68 -3.07
CA ARG A 183 5.55 2.52 -3.26
C ARG A 183 7.02 2.93 -3.26
N ALA A 184 7.40 3.95 -4.02
CA ALA A 184 8.77 4.43 -4.15
C ALA A 184 9.36 4.90 -2.81
N GLU A 185 8.52 5.49 -1.95
CA GLU A 185 8.88 5.94 -0.61
C GLU A 185 8.73 4.83 0.45
N GLY A 186 8.47 3.57 0.03
CA GLY A 186 8.38 2.42 0.93
C GLY A 186 7.23 2.47 1.93
N LYS A 187 6.17 3.24 1.66
CA LYS A 187 5.01 3.33 2.56
C LYS A 187 3.99 2.21 2.36
N ILE A 188 4.10 1.49 1.25
CA ILE A 188 3.25 0.37 0.89
C ILE A 188 4.13 -0.82 0.53
N ARG A 189 3.97 -1.93 1.24
CA ARG A 189 4.70 -3.17 1.01
C ARG A 189 4.30 -3.80 -0.32
N ARG A 190 5.25 -4.53 -0.96
CA ARG A 190 5.01 -5.36 -2.13
C ARG A 190 3.93 -6.42 -1.84
N GLY A 191 3.06 -6.65 -2.81
CA GLY A 191 2.02 -7.68 -2.75
C GLY A 191 0.87 -7.38 -1.78
N VAL A 192 0.80 -6.16 -1.23
CA VAL A 192 -0.24 -5.80 -0.28
C VAL A 192 -1.50 -5.36 -0.99
N ARG A 193 -2.59 -6.05 -0.71
CA ARG A 193 -3.93 -5.55 -1.00
C ARG A 193 -4.33 -4.56 0.09
N LEU A 194 -4.48 -3.33 -0.30
CA LEU A 194 -4.62 -2.22 0.62
C LEU A 194 -6.06 -2.01 1.09
N PRO A 195 -6.29 -1.88 2.41
CA PRO A 195 -7.54 -1.36 2.91
C PRO A 195 -7.63 0.13 2.59
N LYS A 196 -8.79 0.57 2.13
CA LYS A 196 -9.06 1.95 1.77
C LYS A 196 -9.84 2.67 2.85
N LEU A 197 -9.59 3.98 3.00
CA LEU A 197 -10.48 4.89 3.71
C LEU A 197 -11.81 5.04 2.94
N PRO A 198 -12.89 5.46 3.60
CA PRO A 198 -14.12 5.88 2.92
C PRO A 198 -13.82 6.92 1.84
N LYS A 199 -14.65 6.95 0.78
CA LYS A 199 -14.55 7.98 -0.23
C LYS A 199 -14.91 9.31 0.37
N PHE A 200 -14.05 10.32 0.21
CA PHE A 200 -14.37 11.69 0.52
C PHE A 200 -15.56 12.14 -0.35
N LYS A 201 -16.52 12.80 0.26
CA LYS A 201 -17.64 13.43 -0.44
C LYS A 201 -17.52 14.92 -0.18
N GLU A 202 -17.39 15.68 -1.24
CA GLU A 202 -17.58 17.12 -1.17
C GLU A 202 -18.99 17.37 -0.66
N VAL A 203 -19.13 18.26 0.30
CA VAL A 203 -20.42 18.71 0.81
C VAL A 203 -20.77 19.91 -0.05
N ASP A 204 -21.83 19.78 -0.87
CA ASP A 204 -22.39 20.86 -1.71
C ASP A 204 -22.90 22.03 -0.83
#